data_62cf22365dab446396de827c96f76cec
#
_entry.id   62cf22365dab446396de827c96f76cec
#
_cell.length_a   1.000
_cell.length_b   1.000
_cell.length_c   1.000
_cell.angle_alpha   90.00
_cell.angle_beta   90.00
_cell.angle_gamma   90.00
#
_symmetry.space_group_name_H-M   'P 1'
#
loop_
_entity.id
_entity.type
_entity.pdbx_description
1 polymer ?
#
loop_
_entity_poly.entity_id
_entity_poly.type
_entity_poly.pdbx_seq_one_letter_code
_entity_poly.pdbx_strand_id
1 'polypeptide(L)'
;MEIINKSDEKLLAEYEQFASTSKYGNFMQSLKWPKVKDNWGWDAVISRDADGNIRGTCLIIIKKVPIFGVTFMYAPHGPVCDWSDKEVMTDLFEGVKVLAKKYKCYQFMWDPCFEEGDDKCTKLIEDMGFKHIHKAAELTTIQARNNYMLRNIEGKTPDEVMATFKPDWRNRIRKAPRKGVYCKACGTEALDDFYPLMQATGIRDGFSIRSKEYFVKMLNGLGPEHCRLFMCYVDEDGKQIPLSGAVTTQYAGKTCYVYGASANHHRNLYPNYLMQWTMINWALEGKNYIYDFQGIPFYNDETNPNYGVY
;
A
#
# COMPACT_ATOMS: atom_id res chain seq x y z
N MET A 1 -24.84 -10.20 7.40
CA MET A 1 -23.53 -9.61 7.82
C MET A 1 -23.13 -10.09 9.21
N GLU A 2 -21.87 -10.23 9.46
CA GLU A 2 -21.28 -10.67 10.72
C GLU A 2 -20.23 -9.65 11.17
N ILE A 3 -20.20 -9.28 12.46
CA ILE A 3 -19.14 -8.48 13.05
C ILE A 3 -18.09 -9.44 13.61
N ILE A 4 -16.82 -9.18 13.32
CA ILE A 4 -15.74 -10.09 13.68
C ILE A 4 -15.66 -10.32 15.20
N ASN A 5 -15.57 -11.59 15.59
CA ASN A 5 -15.21 -11.95 16.96
C ASN A 5 -13.69 -12.10 17.06
N LYS A 6 -13.05 -11.15 17.74
CA LYS A 6 -11.58 -11.09 17.86
C LYS A 6 -10.96 -12.22 18.70
N SER A 7 -11.78 -13.00 19.40
CA SER A 7 -11.36 -14.16 20.16
C SER A 7 -11.53 -15.48 19.38
N ASP A 8 -12.12 -15.42 18.19
CA ASP A 8 -12.35 -16.59 17.33
C ASP A 8 -11.21 -16.69 16.31
N GLU A 9 -10.18 -17.46 16.64
CA GLU A 9 -9.01 -17.65 15.79
C GLU A 9 -9.36 -18.24 14.41
N LYS A 10 -10.38 -19.11 14.34
CA LYS A 10 -10.82 -19.69 13.08
C LYS A 10 -11.42 -18.62 12.18
N LEU A 11 -12.29 -17.78 12.74
CA LEU A 11 -12.92 -16.66 12.01
C LEU A 11 -11.86 -15.64 11.54
N LEU A 12 -10.86 -15.34 12.39
CA LEU A 12 -9.74 -14.46 12.02
C LEU A 12 -8.92 -15.05 10.86
N ALA A 13 -8.64 -16.36 10.89
CA ALA A 13 -7.92 -17.03 9.82
C ALA A 13 -8.71 -17.05 8.51
N GLU A 14 -10.03 -17.30 8.58
CA GLU A 14 -10.91 -17.28 7.41
C GLU A 14 -11.00 -15.89 6.78
N TYR A 15 -11.13 -14.84 7.60
CA TYR A 15 -11.08 -13.46 7.15
C TYR A 15 -9.77 -13.16 6.40
N GLU A 16 -8.62 -13.47 7.03
CA GLU A 16 -7.31 -13.18 6.46
C GLU A 16 -7.07 -13.96 5.16
N GLN A 17 -7.51 -15.22 5.10
CA GLN A 17 -7.45 -16.03 3.90
C GLN A 17 -8.23 -15.39 2.76
N PHE A 18 -9.45 -14.93 3.00
CA PHE A 18 -10.25 -14.25 1.99
C PHE A 18 -9.61 -12.94 1.55
N ALA A 19 -9.21 -12.08 2.48
CA ALA A 19 -8.66 -10.77 2.19
C ALA A 19 -7.31 -10.87 1.43
N SER A 20 -6.47 -11.87 1.76
CA SER A 20 -5.15 -12.06 1.13
C SER A 20 -5.20 -12.73 -0.24
N THR A 21 -6.29 -13.42 -0.59
CA THR A 21 -6.44 -14.09 -1.89
C THR A 21 -7.36 -13.37 -2.85
N SER A 22 -8.17 -12.43 -2.37
CA SER A 22 -9.08 -11.66 -3.20
C SER A 22 -8.33 -10.66 -4.08
N LYS A 23 -8.72 -10.56 -5.37
CA LYS A 23 -8.19 -9.51 -6.29
C LYS A 23 -8.47 -8.09 -5.79
N TYR A 24 -9.47 -7.90 -4.91
CA TYR A 24 -9.80 -6.61 -4.29
C TYR A 24 -8.99 -6.35 -3.01
N GLY A 25 -8.21 -7.34 -2.53
CA GLY A 25 -7.44 -7.25 -1.30
C GLY A 25 -6.36 -6.17 -1.36
N ASN A 26 -6.07 -5.61 -0.18
CA ASN A 26 -4.97 -4.67 0.05
C ASN A 26 -4.37 -4.93 1.42
N PHE A 27 -3.07 -4.74 1.60
CA PHE A 27 -2.39 -4.98 2.88
C PHE A 27 -2.98 -4.17 4.05
N MET A 28 -3.61 -3.01 3.76
CA MET A 28 -4.31 -2.21 4.78
C MET A 28 -5.66 -2.79 5.20
N GLN A 29 -6.14 -3.82 4.50
CA GLN A 29 -7.33 -4.60 4.86
C GLN A 29 -6.99 -5.93 5.55
N SER A 30 -5.69 -6.25 5.72
CA SER A 30 -5.21 -7.37 6.53
C SER A 30 -5.46 -7.13 8.01
N LEU A 31 -5.81 -8.17 8.76
CA LEU A 31 -5.88 -8.14 10.24
C LEU A 31 -4.51 -7.89 10.91
N LYS A 32 -3.42 -7.87 10.13
CA LYS A 32 -2.10 -7.44 10.58
C LYS A 32 -1.97 -5.90 10.61
N TRP A 33 -2.77 -5.16 9.82
CA TRP A 33 -2.69 -3.71 9.74
C TRP A 33 -2.95 -2.97 11.07
N PRO A 34 -3.88 -3.40 11.94
CA PRO A 34 -4.05 -2.83 13.26
C PRO A 34 -2.79 -2.85 14.14
N LYS A 35 -1.85 -3.80 13.92
CA LYS A 35 -0.57 -3.81 14.64
C LYS A 35 0.35 -2.66 14.23
N VAL A 36 0.19 -2.17 13.00
CA VAL A 36 0.89 -0.96 12.50
C VAL A 36 0.23 0.31 13.03
N LYS A 37 -1.10 0.29 13.17
CA LYS A 37 -1.93 1.39 13.66
C LYS A 37 -2.33 1.19 15.13
N ASP A 38 -1.41 0.78 15.96
CA ASP A 38 -1.62 0.39 17.37
C ASP A 38 -2.21 1.48 18.27
N ASN A 39 -2.13 2.74 17.84
CA ASN A 39 -2.79 3.88 18.51
C ASN A 39 -4.23 4.13 18.03
N TRP A 40 -4.79 3.24 17.17
CA TRP A 40 -6.18 3.21 16.73
C TRP A 40 -6.84 1.94 17.24
N GLY A 41 -8.13 2.01 17.57
CA GLY A 41 -8.95 0.81 17.68
C GLY A 41 -9.22 0.22 16.30
N TRP A 42 -9.80 -0.95 16.26
CA TRP A 42 -10.26 -1.56 15.02
C TRP A 42 -11.45 -2.48 15.25
N ASP A 43 -12.20 -2.73 14.18
CA ASP A 43 -13.23 -3.77 14.11
C ASP A 43 -13.35 -4.20 12.64
N ALA A 44 -14.09 -5.27 12.34
CA ALA A 44 -14.30 -5.68 10.97
C ALA A 44 -15.68 -6.26 10.75
N VAL A 45 -16.17 -6.17 9.51
CA VAL A 45 -17.44 -6.73 9.05
C VAL A 45 -17.17 -7.78 7.99
N ILE A 46 -17.95 -8.86 8.01
CA ILE A 46 -17.92 -9.96 7.05
C ILE A 46 -19.30 -10.10 6.42
N SER A 47 -19.36 -10.26 5.11
CA SER A 47 -20.54 -10.65 4.35
C SER A 47 -20.39 -12.08 3.84
N ARG A 48 -21.44 -12.89 3.96
CA ARG A 48 -21.45 -14.29 3.54
C ARG A 48 -22.57 -14.55 2.55
N ASP A 49 -22.41 -15.59 1.73
CA ASP A 49 -23.49 -16.17 0.93
C ASP A 49 -24.38 -17.10 1.77
N ALA A 50 -25.39 -17.68 1.12
CA ALA A 50 -26.32 -18.61 1.74
C ALA A 50 -25.66 -19.92 2.22
N ASP A 51 -24.54 -20.29 1.63
CA ASP A 51 -23.76 -21.49 1.97
C ASP A 51 -22.73 -21.22 3.09
N GLY A 52 -22.65 -19.96 3.54
CA GLY A 52 -21.75 -19.52 4.61
C GLY A 52 -20.35 -19.09 4.13
N ASN A 53 -20.06 -19.07 2.84
CA ASN A 53 -18.77 -18.61 2.32
C ASN A 53 -18.65 -17.08 2.38
N ILE A 54 -17.47 -16.58 2.68
CA ILE A 54 -17.21 -15.13 2.67
C ILE A 54 -17.27 -14.59 1.24
N ARG A 55 -18.08 -13.54 1.03
CA ARG A 55 -18.20 -12.76 -0.22
C ARG A 55 -17.57 -11.38 -0.11
N GLY A 56 -17.39 -10.89 1.10
CA GLY A 56 -16.80 -9.58 1.32
C GLY A 56 -16.35 -9.37 2.76
N THR A 57 -15.32 -8.56 2.93
CA THR A 57 -14.80 -8.15 4.23
C THR A 57 -14.51 -6.66 4.26
N CYS A 58 -14.59 -6.05 5.44
CA CYS A 58 -14.26 -4.64 5.64
C CYS A 58 -13.56 -4.44 6.98
N LEU A 59 -12.24 -4.25 6.98
CA LEU A 59 -11.49 -3.81 8.15
C LEU A 59 -11.66 -2.30 8.34
N ILE A 60 -11.95 -1.90 9.55
CA ILE A 60 -12.18 -0.51 9.92
C ILE A 60 -11.22 -0.15 11.05
N ILE A 61 -10.39 0.86 10.86
CA ILE A 61 -9.60 1.46 11.93
C ILE A 61 -10.38 2.61 12.56
N ILE A 62 -10.26 2.79 13.90
CA ILE A 62 -11.15 3.63 14.70
C ILE A 62 -10.32 4.60 15.53
N LYS A 63 -10.38 5.87 15.22
CA LYS A 63 -9.68 6.95 15.92
C LYS A 63 -10.62 7.62 16.92
N LYS A 64 -10.27 7.61 18.21
CA LYS A 64 -10.96 8.45 19.19
C LYS A 64 -10.62 9.93 18.96
N VAL A 65 -11.65 10.77 18.98
CA VAL A 65 -11.47 12.23 18.95
C VAL A 65 -11.47 12.73 20.38
N PRO A 66 -10.34 13.22 20.89
CA PRO A 66 -10.28 13.76 22.23
C PRO A 66 -11.34 14.86 22.41
N ILE A 67 -11.86 15.04 23.64
CA ILE A 67 -12.79 16.09 24.05
C ILE A 67 -14.26 15.82 23.66
N PHE A 68 -14.55 15.26 22.47
CA PHE A 68 -15.94 15.11 21.99
C PHE A 68 -16.59 13.75 22.30
N GLY A 69 -15.82 12.77 22.77
CA GLY A 69 -16.34 11.43 23.08
C GLY A 69 -16.87 10.66 21.86
N VAL A 70 -16.48 11.10 20.66
CA VAL A 70 -16.85 10.48 19.36
C VAL A 70 -15.62 9.85 18.70
N THR A 71 -15.86 9.10 17.62
CA THR A 71 -14.78 8.48 16.85
C THR A 71 -14.88 8.84 15.37
N PHE A 72 -13.73 8.78 14.70
CA PHE A 72 -13.59 8.72 13.26
C PHE A 72 -13.31 7.28 12.87
N MET A 73 -14.01 6.75 11.88
CA MET A 73 -13.86 5.41 11.35
C MET A 73 -13.35 5.46 9.91
N TYR A 74 -12.37 4.62 9.60
CA TYR A 74 -11.77 4.59 8.27
C TYR A 74 -11.47 3.17 7.81
N ALA A 75 -11.94 2.81 6.61
CA ALA A 75 -11.64 1.56 5.93
C ALA A 75 -10.65 1.83 4.76
N PRO A 76 -9.32 1.78 5.01
CA PRO A 76 -8.33 2.10 3.97
C PRO A 76 -8.34 1.03 2.88
N HIS A 77 -8.49 1.46 1.63
CA HIS A 77 -8.60 0.59 0.45
C HIS A 77 -9.66 -0.52 0.56
N GLY A 78 -10.63 -0.35 1.45
CA GLY A 78 -11.73 -1.27 1.65
C GLY A 78 -13.04 -0.77 1.03
N PRO A 79 -14.07 -1.64 1.05
CA PRO A 79 -14.07 -3.04 1.46
C PRO A 79 -13.38 -3.96 0.45
N VAL A 80 -13.06 -5.18 0.86
CA VAL A 80 -12.55 -6.25 0.00
C VAL A 80 -13.74 -7.06 -0.52
N CYS A 81 -14.28 -6.70 -1.67
CA CYS A 81 -15.40 -7.36 -2.31
C CYS A 81 -15.52 -6.89 -3.77
N ASP A 82 -16.43 -7.46 -4.54
CA ASP A 82 -16.86 -6.85 -5.80
C ASP A 82 -17.69 -5.59 -5.50
N TRP A 83 -17.13 -4.42 -5.80
CA TRP A 83 -17.76 -3.13 -5.52
C TRP A 83 -19.01 -2.88 -6.39
N SER A 84 -19.25 -3.69 -7.44
CA SER A 84 -20.46 -3.65 -8.24
C SER A 84 -21.56 -4.57 -7.73
N ASP A 85 -21.28 -5.40 -6.71
CA ASP A 85 -22.24 -6.28 -6.07
C ASP A 85 -23.02 -5.53 -4.98
N LYS A 86 -24.22 -5.12 -5.33
CA LYS A 86 -25.09 -4.32 -4.44
C LYS A 86 -25.45 -5.07 -3.16
N GLU A 87 -25.65 -6.38 -3.21
CA GLU A 87 -26.04 -7.17 -2.05
C GLU A 87 -24.90 -7.20 -1.02
N VAL A 88 -23.70 -7.55 -1.46
CA VAL A 88 -22.51 -7.59 -0.61
C VAL A 88 -22.18 -6.21 -0.04
N MET A 89 -22.22 -5.18 -0.88
CA MET A 89 -21.98 -3.80 -0.45
C MET A 89 -23.00 -3.36 0.61
N THR A 90 -24.28 -3.64 0.38
CA THR A 90 -25.35 -3.31 1.34
C THR A 90 -25.12 -4.04 2.66
N ASP A 91 -24.86 -5.34 2.62
CA ASP A 91 -24.64 -6.16 3.82
C ASP A 91 -23.43 -5.67 4.63
N LEU A 92 -22.30 -5.38 3.99
CA LEU A 92 -21.11 -4.83 4.65
C LEU A 92 -21.39 -3.47 5.31
N PHE A 93 -22.06 -2.55 4.60
CA PHE A 93 -22.33 -1.21 5.15
C PHE A 93 -23.44 -1.17 6.20
N GLU A 94 -24.35 -2.13 6.24
CA GLU A 94 -25.23 -2.31 7.40
C GLU A 94 -24.41 -2.68 8.64
N GLY A 95 -23.42 -3.56 8.51
CA GLY A 95 -22.47 -3.84 9.60
C GLY A 95 -21.66 -2.62 10.02
N VAL A 96 -21.19 -1.83 9.06
CA VAL A 96 -20.50 -0.54 9.35
C VAL A 96 -21.41 0.40 10.15
N LYS A 97 -22.70 0.49 9.82
CA LYS A 97 -23.67 1.31 10.58
C LYS A 97 -23.84 0.82 12.01
N VAL A 98 -23.86 -0.50 12.24
CA VAL A 98 -23.89 -1.07 13.60
C VAL A 98 -22.64 -0.65 14.38
N LEU A 99 -21.45 -0.77 13.77
CA LEU A 99 -20.20 -0.35 14.38
C LEU A 99 -20.15 1.17 14.61
N ALA A 100 -20.67 1.97 13.68
CA ALA A 100 -20.74 3.42 13.82
C ALA A 100 -21.57 3.83 15.06
N LYS A 101 -22.69 3.16 15.33
CA LYS A 101 -23.48 3.37 16.57
C LYS A 101 -22.69 2.92 17.80
N LYS A 102 -22.09 1.72 17.78
CA LYS A 102 -21.29 1.16 18.89
C LYS A 102 -20.17 2.11 19.32
N TYR A 103 -19.47 2.70 18.35
CA TYR A 103 -18.31 3.54 18.57
C TYR A 103 -18.60 5.05 18.58
N LYS A 104 -19.87 5.47 18.51
CA LYS A 104 -20.29 6.88 18.43
C LYS A 104 -19.54 7.61 17.29
N CYS A 105 -19.55 7.01 16.11
CA CYS A 105 -18.83 7.52 14.94
C CYS A 105 -19.50 8.79 14.41
N TYR A 106 -18.74 9.89 14.28
CA TYR A 106 -19.23 11.12 13.65
C TYR A 106 -19.02 11.12 12.12
N GLN A 107 -18.02 10.37 11.65
CA GLN A 107 -17.70 10.25 10.23
C GLN A 107 -17.06 8.90 9.93
N PHE A 108 -17.59 8.21 8.94
CA PHE A 108 -16.95 7.04 8.33
C PHE A 108 -16.43 7.41 6.96
N MET A 109 -15.21 7.00 6.65
CA MET A 109 -14.56 7.20 5.37
C MET A 109 -14.01 5.87 4.84
N TRP A 110 -13.95 5.75 3.53
CA TRP A 110 -13.39 4.60 2.82
C TRP A 110 -12.93 5.04 1.43
N ASP A 111 -11.99 4.30 0.82
CA ASP A 111 -11.36 4.66 -0.45
C ASP A 111 -10.99 3.39 -1.25
N PRO A 112 -11.97 2.74 -1.89
CA PRO A 112 -11.75 1.56 -2.72
C PRO A 112 -10.93 1.91 -3.95
N CYS A 113 -10.16 0.92 -4.45
CA CYS A 113 -9.29 1.09 -5.62
C CYS A 113 -10.01 0.71 -6.93
N PHE A 114 -11.19 1.25 -7.22
CA PHE A 114 -11.79 1.08 -8.55
C PHE A 114 -11.37 2.20 -9.51
N GLU A 115 -11.42 1.92 -10.80
CA GLU A 115 -10.93 2.84 -11.82
C GLU A 115 -11.88 4.05 -11.97
N GLU A 116 -11.31 5.22 -12.24
CA GLU A 116 -12.08 6.41 -12.62
C GLU A 116 -12.85 6.13 -13.92
N GLY A 117 -14.14 6.51 -13.94
CA GLY A 117 -15.04 6.21 -15.05
C GLY A 117 -15.79 4.87 -14.92
N ASP A 118 -15.63 4.15 -13.80
CA ASP A 118 -16.54 3.06 -13.45
C ASP A 118 -17.88 3.63 -12.94
N ASP A 119 -18.73 4.02 -13.90
CA ASP A 119 -20.02 4.64 -13.61
C ASP A 119 -20.95 3.71 -12.82
N LYS A 120 -20.80 2.38 -12.97
CA LYS A 120 -21.63 1.40 -12.25
C LYS A 120 -21.29 1.42 -10.76
N CYS A 121 -20.01 1.36 -10.41
CA CYS A 121 -19.57 1.44 -9.01
C CYS A 121 -19.88 2.81 -8.43
N THR A 122 -19.59 3.88 -9.16
CA THR A 122 -19.87 5.26 -8.71
C THR A 122 -21.34 5.46 -8.39
N LYS A 123 -22.25 5.09 -9.31
CA LYS A 123 -23.69 5.19 -9.11
C LYS A 123 -24.19 4.36 -7.93
N LEU A 124 -23.70 3.12 -7.80
CA LEU A 124 -24.09 2.27 -6.66
C LEU A 124 -23.72 2.92 -5.33
N ILE A 125 -22.52 3.49 -5.22
CA ILE A 125 -22.02 4.15 -4.02
C ILE A 125 -22.86 5.39 -3.68
N GLU A 126 -23.22 6.19 -4.68
CA GLU A 126 -24.09 7.36 -4.53
C GLU A 126 -25.52 6.97 -4.11
N ASP A 127 -26.09 5.94 -4.74
CA ASP A 127 -27.42 5.39 -4.39
C ASP A 127 -27.45 4.85 -2.94
N MET A 128 -26.30 4.42 -2.40
CA MET A 128 -26.16 4.03 -0.99
C MET A 128 -26.03 5.21 -0.02
N GLY A 129 -26.01 6.44 -0.53
CA GLY A 129 -25.96 7.68 0.25
C GLY A 129 -24.56 8.16 0.62
N PHE A 130 -23.52 7.57 0.04
CA PHE A 130 -22.16 8.06 0.20
C PHE A 130 -21.91 9.31 -0.65
N LYS A 131 -21.10 10.22 -0.11
CA LYS A 131 -20.65 11.39 -0.85
C LYS A 131 -19.23 11.19 -1.32
N HIS A 132 -19.01 11.29 -2.62
CA HIS A 132 -17.68 11.32 -3.18
C HIS A 132 -16.98 12.64 -2.79
N ILE A 133 -15.82 12.56 -2.16
CA ILE A 133 -15.01 13.72 -1.84
C ILE A 133 -14.13 14.02 -3.05
N HIS A 134 -14.64 14.85 -3.97
CA HIS A 134 -13.87 15.39 -5.08
C HIS A 134 -12.91 16.44 -4.54
N LYS A 135 -11.73 16.06 -4.13
CA LYS A 135 -10.64 17.03 -4.01
C LYS A 135 -9.86 17.01 -5.32
N ALA A 136 -9.80 18.17 -5.97
CA ALA A 136 -8.96 18.35 -7.12
C ALA A 136 -7.55 17.81 -6.83
N ALA A 137 -7.06 17.04 -7.76
CA ALA A 137 -5.70 16.88 -8.24
C ALA A 137 -4.49 16.98 -7.27
N GLU A 138 -4.65 17.17 -5.98
CA GLU A 138 -3.53 17.34 -5.06
C GLU A 138 -3.18 16.01 -4.38
N LEU A 139 -1.89 15.72 -4.27
CA LEU A 139 -1.30 14.65 -3.44
C LEU A 139 -1.65 14.77 -1.93
N THR A 140 -2.53 15.70 -1.58
CA THR A 140 -2.99 16.02 -0.21
C THR A 140 -4.11 15.12 0.30
N THR A 141 -4.57 14.15 -0.49
CA THR A 141 -5.54 13.14 -0.05
C THR A 141 -4.86 12.07 0.80
N ILE A 142 -5.64 11.34 1.61
CA ILE A 142 -5.12 10.24 2.45
C ILE A 142 -4.47 9.15 1.59
N GLN A 143 -5.04 8.90 0.40
CA GLN A 143 -4.49 8.00 -0.62
C GLN A 143 -4.31 8.77 -1.93
N ALA A 144 -3.32 8.36 -2.72
CA ALA A 144 -3.09 8.93 -4.04
C ALA A 144 -4.24 8.59 -4.99
N ARG A 145 -4.67 9.57 -5.79
CA ARG A 145 -5.69 9.37 -6.81
C ARG A 145 -5.15 8.62 -8.03
N ASN A 146 -3.93 8.97 -8.45
CA ASN A 146 -3.29 8.38 -9.62
C ASN A 146 -2.13 7.51 -9.17
N ASN A 147 -2.13 6.26 -9.57
CA ASN A 147 -1.05 5.31 -9.31
C ASN A 147 -0.44 4.83 -10.62
N TYR A 148 0.88 4.68 -10.65
CA TYR A 148 1.55 4.03 -11.76
C TYR A 148 1.75 2.56 -11.45
N MET A 149 1.24 1.67 -12.33
CA MET A 149 1.25 0.23 -12.09
C MET A 149 1.85 -0.54 -13.26
N LEU A 150 2.73 -1.47 -12.97
CA LEU A 150 3.15 -2.51 -13.88
C LEU A 150 2.20 -3.69 -13.69
N ARG A 151 1.33 -3.92 -14.67
CA ARG A 151 0.25 -4.91 -14.62
C ARG A 151 0.59 -6.17 -15.42
N ASN A 152 -0.11 -7.26 -15.14
CA ASN A 152 -0.01 -8.53 -15.89
C ASN A 152 1.41 -9.10 -15.88
N ILE A 153 2.08 -9.05 -14.72
CA ILE A 153 3.44 -9.59 -14.57
C ILE A 153 3.44 -11.04 -14.04
N GLU A 154 2.30 -11.55 -13.62
CA GLU A 154 2.17 -12.93 -13.14
C GLU A 154 2.64 -13.93 -14.18
N GLY A 155 3.47 -14.88 -13.76
CA GLY A 155 4.02 -15.94 -14.62
C GLY A 155 5.08 -15.49 -15.62
N LYS A 156 5.40 -14.19 -15.68
CA LYS A 156 6.49 -13.69 -16.53
C LYS A 156 7.84 -13.91 -15.87
N THR A 157 8.83 -14.17 -16.72
CA THR A 157 10.23 -14.17 -16.31
C THR A 157 10.77 -12.76 -16.12
N PRO A 158 11.84 -12.57 -15.32
CA PRO A 158 12.52 -11.28 -15.21
C PRO A 158 12.91 -10.68 -16.56
N ASP A 159 13.37 -11.51 -17.52
CA ASP A 159 13.79 -11.04 -18.84
C ASP A 159 12.61 -10.52 -19.67
N GLU A 160 11.46 -11.19 -19.62
CA GLU A 160 10.24 -10.74 -20.29
C GLU A 160 9.76 -9.40 -19.74
N VAL A 161 9.79 -9.20 -18.41
CA VAL A 161 9.44 -7.92 -17.78
C VAL A 161 10.47 -6.86 -18.13
N MET A 162 11.76 -7.17 -18.04
CA MET A 162 12.85 -6.23 -18.41
C MET A 162 12.72 -5.77 -19.87
N ALA A 163 12.30 -6.64 -20.78
CA ALA A 163 12.15 -6.31 -22.20
C ALA A 163 11.10 -5.22 -22.44
N THR A 164 10.12 -5.05 -21.56
CA THR A 164 9.07 -4.02 -21.67
C THR A 164 9.56 -2.60 -21.34
N PHE A 165 10.71 -2.48 -20.68
CA PHE A 165 11.22 -1.19 -20.24
C PHE A 165 11.94 -0.46 -21.38
N LYS A 166 11.98 0.88 -21.29
CA LYS A 166 12.75 1.72 -22.21
C LYS A 166 14.23 1.29 -22.21
N PRO A 167 14.94 1.35 -23.35
CA PRO A 167 16.35 0.94 -23.45
C PRO A 167 17.28 1.62 -22.44
N ASP A 168 17.05 2.91 -22.16
CA ASP A 168 17.84 3.66 -21.21
C ASP A 168 17.67 3.12 -19.77
N TRP A 169 16.44 2.76 -19.37
CA TRP A 169 16.18 2.17 -18.05
C TRP A 169 16.84 0.81 -17.89
N ARG A 170 16.72 -0.06 -18.89
CA ARG A 170 17.41 -1.34 -18.91
C ARG A 170 18.94 -1.20 -18.77
N ASN A 171 19.50 -0.18 -19.45
CA ASN A 171 20.92 0.13 -19.37
C ASN A 171 21.32 0.59 -17.96
N ARG A 172 20.54 1.48 -17.31
CA ARG A 172 20.80 1.96 -15.96
C ARG A 172 20.70 0.85 -14.91
N ILE A 173 19.69 -0.02 -15.01
CA ILE A 173 19.55 -1.20 -14.14
C ILE A 173 20.80 -2.08 -14.23
N ARG A 174 21.30 -2.37 -15.46
CA ARG A 174 22.49 -3.20 -15.67
C ARG A 174 23.81 -2.50 -15.29
N LYS A 175 23.86 -1.19 -15.37
CA LYS A 175 25.05 -0.41 -15.02
C LYS A 175 25.26 -0.29 -13.51
N ALA A 176 24.22 -0.22 -12.71
CA ALA A 176 24.34 -0.04 -11.28
C ALA A 176 25.22 -1.13 -10.60
N PRO A 177 24.99 -2.44 -10.81
CA PRO A 177 25.88 -3.47 -10.25
C PRO A 177 27.31 -3.40 -10.80
N ARG A 178 27.49 -3.04 -12.07
CA ARG A 178 28.83 -2.88 -12.67
C ARG A 178 29.62 -1.71 -12.05
N LYS A 179 28.93 -0.78 -11.39
CA LYS A 179 29.50 0.33 -10.64
C LYS A 179 29.61 0.05 -9.14
N GLY A 180 29.46 -1.21 -8.73
CA GLY A 180 29.58 -1.63 -7.34
C GLY A 180 28.33 -1.45 -6.48
N VAL A 181 27.19 -1.00 -7.07
CA VAL A 181 25.94 -0.90 -6.32
C VAL A 181 25.30 -2.27 -6.16
N TYR A 182 24.88 -2.59 -4.96
CA TYR A 182 24.08 -3.79 -4.68
C TYR A 182 22.85 -3.45 -3.86
N CYS A 183 21.82 -4.27 -4.01
CA CYS A 183 20.54 -4.12 -3.31
C CYS A 183 20.21 -5.40 -2.55
N LYS A 184 19.79 -5.26 -1.30
CA LYS A 184 19.41 -6.39 -0.45
C LYS A 184 18.11 -6.11 0.30
N ALA A 185 17.33 -7.17 0.56
CA ALA A 185 16.24 -7.13 1.49
C ALA A 185 16.78 -7.13 2.92
N CYS A 186 16.23 -6.25 3.76
CA CYS A 186 16.63 -6.04 5.15
C CYS A 186 15.37 -6.03 6.04
N GLY A 187 15.59 -6.13 7.33
CA GLY A 187 14.58 -5.91 8.37
C GLY A 187 14.75 -4.58 9.09
N THR A 188 14.38 -4.56 10.36
CA THR A 188 14.47 -3.39 11.22
C THR A 188 15.90 -2.96 11.53
N GLU A 189 16.87 -3.87 11.39
CA GLU A 189 18.31 -3.61 11.61
C GLU A 189 18.89 -2.55 10.66
N ALA A 190 18.30 -2.38 9.45
CA ALA A 190 18.75 -1.40 8.48
C ALA A 190 18.01 -0.05 8.57
N LEU A 191 17.15 0.14 9.57
CA LEU A 191 16.42 1.41 9.74
C LEU A 191 17.33 2.56 10.16
N ASP A 192 18.50 2.28 10.74
CA ASP A 192 19.51 3.30 11.06
C ASP A 192 20.15 3.89 9.79
N ASP A 193 20.24 3.11 8.73
CA ASP A 193 20.68 3.57 7.40
C ASP A 193 19.54 4.19 6.60
N PHE A 194 18.33 3.63 6.70
CA PHE A 194 17.18 4.08 5.93
C PHE A 194 16.62 5.42 6.41
N TYR A 195 16.52 5.62 7.72
CA TYR A 195 15.82 6.79 8.27
C TYR A 195 16.51 8.12 7.94
N PRO A 196 17.85 8.26 7.96
CA PRO A 196 18.52 9.47 7.46
C PRO A 196 18.24 9.74 5.98
N LEU A 197 18.14 8.70 5.13
CA LEU A 197 17.76 8.88 3.73
C LEU A 197 16.31 9.41 3.60
N MET A 198 15.39 8.92 4.45
CA MET A 198 14.00 9.43 4.51
C MET A 198 13.98 10.90 4.93
N GLN A 199 14.76 11.29 5.93
CA GLN A 199 14.87 12.69 6.35
C GLN A 199 15.39 13.58 5.23
N ALA A 200 16.47 13.17 4.56
CA ALA A 200 17.03 13.90 3.43
C ALA A 200 16.03 14.03 2.26
N THR A 201 15.26 12.97 2.00
CA THR A 201 14.22 12.96 0.97
C THR A 201 13.07 13.89 1.32
N GLY A 202 12.55 13.83 2.56
CA GLY A 202 11.47 14.70 3.02
C GLY A 202 11.83 16.18 2.98
N ILE A 203 13.07 16.53 3.36
CA ILE A 203 13.59 17.91 3.28
C ILE A 203 13.71 18.36 1.82
N ARG A 204 14.29 17.53 0.97
CA ARG A 204 14.48 17.83 -0.46
C ARG A 204 13.16 18.04 -1.20
N ASP A 205 12.20 17.16 -0.95
CA ASP A 205 10.96 17.06 -1.72
C ASP A 205 9.76 17.74 -1.00
N GLY A 206 9.99 18.34 0.19
CA GLY A 206 9.05 19.22 0.87
C GLY A 206 7.84 18.51 1.51
N PHE A 207 7.98 17.27 1.96
CA PHE A 207 6.89 16.54 2.61
C PHE A 207 7.24 16.03 4.02
N SER A 208 6.20 15.83 4.84
CA SER A 208 6.35 15.26 6.18
C SER A 208 6.56 13.75 6.14
N ILE A 209 7.59 13.27 6.82
CA ILE A 209 7.90 11.85 6.91
C ILE A 209 7.26 11.18 8.13
N ARG A 210 7.12 9.86 8.09
CA ARG A 210 6.75 9.05 9.26
C ARG A 210 7.93 8.93 10.21
N SER A 211 7.65 8.66 11.50
CA SER A 211 8.71 8.40 12.47
C SER A 211 9.40 7.05 12.22
N LYS A 212 10.60 6.86 12.76
CA LYS A 212 11.33 5.60 12.67
C LYS A 212 10.54 4.44 13.30
N GLU A 213 9.85 4.69 14.43
CA GLU A 213 9.01 3.73 15.12
C GLU A 213 7.84 3.25 14.25
N TYR A 214 7.32 4.10 13.38
CA TYR A 214 6.28 3.70 12.44
C TYR A 214 6.80 2.64 11.45
N PHE A 215 8.02 2.78 10.96
CA PHE A 215 8.64 1.78 10.08
C PHE A 215 8.94 0.47 10.83
N VAL A 216 9.38 0.55 12.10
CA VAL A 216 9.52 -0.64 12.96
C VAL A 216 8.18 -1.38 13.08
N LYS A 217 7.10 -0.65 13.38
CA LYS A 217 5.75 -1.23 13.47
C LYS A 217 5.28 -1.84 12.14
N MET A 218 5.61 -1.22 11.03
CA MET A 218 5.22 -1.70 9.71
C MET A 218 5.93 -3.01 9.35
N LEU A 219 7.26 -3.06 9.51
CA LEU A 219 8.05 -4.25 9.24
C LEU A 219 7.69 -5.43 10.17
N ASN A 220 7.58 -5.18 11.47
CA ASN A 220 7.26 -6.22 12.44
C ASN A 220 5.77 -6.62 12.40
N GLY A 221 4.87 -5.66 12.23
CA GLY A 221 3.41 -5.90 12.27
C GLY A 221 2.91 -6.67 11.07
N LEU A 222 3.41 -6.39 9.88
CA LEU A 222 3.07 -7.11 8.66
C LEU A 222 3.90 -8.39 8.48
N GLY A 223 5.13 -8.42 8.99
CA GLY A 223 6.05 -9.55 8.86
C GLY A 223 6.81 -9.60 7.53
N PRO A 224 7.91 -10.35 7.46
CA PRO A 224 8.83 -10.36 6.31
C PRO A 224 8.22 -10.98 5.04
N GLU A 225 7.17 -11.75 5.15
CA GLU A 225 6.40 -12.29 4.03
C GLU A 225 5.57 -11.21 3.33
N HIS A 226 5.13 -10.15 4.07
CA HIS A 226 4.26 -9.10 3.55
C HIS A 226 4.91 -7.72 3.51
N CYS A 227 6.01 -7.49 4.23
CA CYS A 227 6.66 -6.20 4.27
C CYS A 227 8.17 -6.35 4.40
N ARG A 228 8.93 -5.72 3.50
CA ARG A 228 10.38 -5.72 3.51
C ARG A 228 10.93 -4.31 3.31
N LEU A 229 12.08 -4.06 3.91
CA LEU A 229 12.92 -2.92 3.61
C LEU A 229 13.98 -3.36 2.60
N PHE A 230 14.00 -2.75 1.42
CA PHE A 230 15.06 -2.92 0.44
C PHE A 230 16.04 -1.77 0.57
N MET A 231 17.36 -2.08 0.62
CA MET A 231 18.41 -1.08 0.73
C MET A 231 19.44 -1.28 -0.36
N CYS A 232 19.81 -0.20 -1.04
CA CYS A 232 20.93 -0.16 -1.98
C CYS A 232 22.14 0.48 -1.33
N TYR A 233 23.30 -0.14 -1.52
CA TYR A 233 24.59 0.29 -0.98
C TYR A 233 25.68 0.28 -2.06
N VAL A 234 26.75 0.99 -1.77
CA VAL A 234 28.07 0.83 -2.41
C VAL A 234 29.14 0.75 -1.31
N ASP A 235 30.17 -0.03 -1.55
CA ASP A 235 31.32 -0.11 -0.63
C ASP A 235 32.42 0.84 -1.10
N GLU A 236 32.79 1.80 -0.27
CA GLU A 236 33.84 2.78 -0.52
C GLU A 236 34.76 2.88 0.72
N ASP A 237 36.04 2.78 0.52
CA ASP A 237 37.07 2.87 1.57
C ASP A 237 36.80 1.95 2.79
N GLY A 238 36.29 0.73 2.50
CA GLY A 238 35.97 -0.26 3.52
C GLY A 238 34.69 0.03 4.31
N LYS A 239 33.89 1.02 3.88
CA LYS A 239 32.61 1.37 4.50
C LYS A 239 31.44 1.11 3.55
N GLN A 240 30.36 0.59 4.09
CA GLN A 240 29.09 0.45 3.39
C GLN A 240 28.34 1.79 3.39
N ILE A 241 28.13 2.39 2.22
CA ILE A 241 27.46 3.68 2.06
C ILE A 241 26.02 3.45 1.59
N PRO A 242 24.98 3.83 2.36
CA PRO A 242 23.59 3.71 1.94
C PRO A 242 23.25 4.76 0.87
N LEU A 243 22.68 4.31 -0.25
CA LEU A 243 22.35 5.15 -1.40
C LEU A 243 20.86 5.37 -1.58
N SER A 244 20.08 4.34 -1.39
CA SER A 244 18.61 4.40 -1.45
C SER A 244 17.98 3.27 -0.66
N GLY A 245 16.72 3.42 -0.30
CA GLY A 245 15.96 2.38 0.37
C GLY A 245 14.47 2.53 0.15
N ALA A 246 13.73 1.43 0.31
CA ALA A 246 12.29 1.43 0.19
C ALA A 246 11.63 0.41 1.10
N VAL A 247 10.54 0.81 1.76
CA VAL A 247 9.61 -0.10 2.42
C VAL A 247 8.54 -0.51 1.41
N THR A 248 8.47 -1.80 1.16
CA THR A 248 7.64 -2.41 0.10
C THR A 248 6.77 -3.49 0.72
N THR A 249 5.51 -3.58 0.29
CA THR A 249 4.58 -4.60 0.77
C THR A 249 4.17 -5.56 -0.34
N GLN A 250 3.86 -6.81 0.06
CA GLN A 250 3.26 -7.83 -0.80
C GLN A 250 1.98 -8.37 -0.15
N TYR A 251 0.86 -8.28 -0.86
CA TYR A 251 -0.43 -8.78 -0.35
C TYR A 251 -1.44 -8.91 -1.49
N ALA A 252 -2.27 -9.94 -1.46
CA ALA A 252 -3.35 -10.16 -2.43
C ALA A 252 -2.89 -10.07 -3.90
N GLY A 253 -1.75 -10.67 -4.22
CA GLY A 253 -1.18 -10.67 -5.57
C GLY A 253 -0.63 -9.33 -6.05
N LYS A 254 -0.40 -8.38 -5.14
CA LYS A 254 0.09 -7.02 -5.43
C LYS A 254 1.34 -6.73 -4.61
N THR A 255 2.35 -6.16 -5.25
CA THR A 255 3.51 -5.57 -4.57
C THR A 255 3.43 -4.07 -4.68
N CYS A 256 3.54 -3.36 -3.55
CA CYS A 256 3.42 -1.90 -3.49
C CYS A 256 4.69 -1.26 -2.96
N TYR A 257 5.25 -0.30 -3.70
CA TYR A 257 6.34 0.59 -3.27
C TYR A 257 5.78 1.70 -2.39
N VAL A 258 5.77 1.48 -1.05
CA VAL A 258 4.99 2.34 -0.14
C VAL A 258 5.76 3.57 0.34
N TYR A 259 7.02 3.41 0.67
CA TYR A 259 7.91 4.50 1.10
C TYR A 259 9.27 4.34 0.45
N GLY A 260 9.75 5.39 -0.19
CA GLY A 260 11.06 5.41 -0.82
C GLY A 260 11.91 6.58 -0.38
N ALA A 261 13.21 6.36 -0.32
CA ALA A 261 14.19 7.36 0.05
C ALA A 261 15.46 7.21 -0.77
N SER A 262 16.15 8.32 -0.99
CA SER A 262 17.44 8.31 -1.71
C SER A 262 18.37 9.42 -1.23
N ALA A 263 19.65 9.11 -1.24
CA ALA A 263 20.72 10.08 -0.98
C ALA A 263 20.78 11.18 -2.05
N ASN A 264 21.35 12.32 -1.68
CA ASN A 264 21.61 13.41 -2.63
C ASN A 264 22.94 13.23 -3.39
N HIS A 265 23.78 12.27 -2.98
CA HIS A 265 25.06 11.93 -3.60
C HIS A 265 24.98 10.63 -4.42
N HIS A 266 25.97 10.30 -5.20
CA HIS A 266 26.13 9.04 -5.97
C HIS A 266 24.95 8.69 -6.90
N ARG A 267 24.14 9.68 -7.31
CA ARG A 267 23.01 9.46 -8.22
C ARG A 267 23.40 8.89 -9.58
N ASN A 268 24.65 9.17 -10.01
CA ASN A 268 25.25 8.65 -11.23
C ASN A 268 25.56 7.15 -11.17
N LEU A 269 25.42 6.51 -10.00
CA LEU A 269 25.52 5.07 -9.81
C LEU A 269 24.19 4.34 -10.07
N TYR A 270 23.09 5.07 -10.25
CA TYR A 270 21.74 4.55 -10.56
C TYR A 270 21.11 3.64 -9.48
N PRO A 271 21.25 3.90 -8.16
CA PRO A 271 20.78 2.99 -7.13
C PRO A 271 19.28 2.77 -7.17
N ASN A 272 18.47 3.81 -7.46
CA ASN A 272 17.01 3.70 -7.52
C ASN A 272 16.54 2.76 -8.63
N TYR A 273 17.22 2.69 -9.75
CA TYR A 273 16.89 1.76 -10.84
C TYR A 273 17.11 0.31 -10.42
N LEU A 274 18.24 0.05 -9.73
CA LEU A 274 18.50 -1.29 -9.20
C LEU A 274 17.52 -1.65 -8.09
N MET A 275 17.20 -0.72 -7.21
CA MET A 275 16.23 -0.91 -6.11
C MET A 275 14.85 -1.31 -6.66
N GLN A 276 14.31 -0.52 -7.59
CA GLN A 276 13.03 -0.82 -8.23
C GLN A 276 13.04 -2.19 -8.92
N TRP A 277 14.13 -2.49 -9.63
CA TRP A 277 14.28 -3.79 -10.29
C TRP A 277 14.31 -4.95 -9.30
N THR A 278 15.00 -4.80 -8.17
CA THR A 278 15.04 -5.82 -7.10
C THR A 278 13.66 -6.06 -6.50
N MET A 279 12.88 -5.01 -6.27
CA MET A 279 11.51 -5.13 -5.77
C MET A 279 10.55 -5.75 -6.79
N ILE A 280 10.72 -5.45 -8.09
CA ILE A 280 9.96 -6.09 -9.17
C ILE A 280 10.28 -7.59 -9.22
N ASN A 281 11.55 -7.99 -9.06
CA ASN A 281 11.90 -9.42 -8.99
C ASN A 281 11.24 -10.09 -7.76
N TRP A 282 11.19 -9.43 -6.61
CA TRP A 282 10.45 -9.93 -5.46
C TRP A 282 8.95 -10.09 -5.75
N ALA A 283 8.36 -9.17 -6.53
CA ALA A 283 6.98 -9.31 -6.99
C ALA A 283 6.77 -10.56 -7.88
N LEU A 284 7.72 -10.83 -8.78
CA LEU A 284 7.69 -12.01 -9.65
C LEU A 284 7.86 -13.32 -8.87
N GLU A 285 8.79 -13.36 -7.91
CA GLU A 285 8.99 -14.48 -6.98
C GLU A 285 7.71 -14.80 -6.19
N GLY A 286 7.00 -13.76 -5.73
CA GLY A 286 5.72 -13.85 -5.04
C GLY A 286 4.51 -14.13 -5.96
N LYS A 287 4.72 -14.33 -7.27
CA LYS A 287 3.68 -14.54 -8.28
C LYS A 287 2.61 -13.44 -8.27
N ASN A 288 3.02 -12.22 -8.01
CA ASN A 288 2.11 -11.07 -8.03
C ASN A 288 1.77 -10.68 -9.48
N TYR A 289 0.53 -10.24 -9.69
CA TYR A 289 0.07 -9.78 -11.00
C TYR A 289 0.22 -8.27 -11.20
N ILE A 290 0.47 -7.51 -10.10
CA ILE A 290 0.72 -6.07 -10.11
C ILE A 290 1.97 -5.74 -9.30
N TYR A 291 2.81 -4.84 -9.88
CA TYR A 291 3.75 -4.02 -9.12
C TYR A 291 3.29 -2.57 -9.18
N ASP A 292 2.93 -2.00 -8.03
CA ASP A 292 2.39 -0.65 -7.88
C ASP A 292 3.49 0.30 -7.35
N PHE A 293 3.89 1.25 -8.19
CA PHE A 293 4.81 2.33 -7.83
C PHE A 293 4.18 3.38 -6.91
N GLN A 294 2.88 3.21 -6.61
CA GLN A 294 2.07 4.12 -5.84
C GLN A 294 1.85 5.48 -6.52
N GLY A 295 1.49 6.47 -5.69
CA GLY A 295 1.02 7.76 -6.14
C GLY A 295 1.98 8.51 -7.04
N ILE A 296 1.45 8.94 -8.17
CA ILE A 296 2.10 9.86 -9.10
C ILE A 296 1.33 11.18 -9.13
N PRO A 297 2.02 12.32 -9.38
CA PRO A 297 1.34 13.55 -9.70
C PRO A 297 0.59 13.35 -11.01
N PHE A 298 -0.24 14.27 -11.39
CA PHE A 298 -1.12 14.22 -12.57
C PHE A 298 -0.67 13.35 -13.75
N TYR A 299 -1.62 12.60 -14.32
CA TYR A 299 -1.36 11.84 -15.54
C TYR A 299 -1.05 12.78 -16.70
N ASN A 300 0.11 12.57 -17.33
CA ASN A 300 0.54 13.20 -18.59
C ASN A 300 0.61 14.74 -18.58
N ASP A 301 0.88 15.36 -17.44
CA ASP A 301 1.10 16.80 -17.32
C ASP A 301 2.59 17.13 -17.34
N GLU A 302 3.14 17.43 -18.53
CA GLU A 302 4.55 17.80 -18.74
C GLU A 302 4.95 19.09 -18.01
N THR A 303 3.98 19.90 -17.59
CA THR A 303 4.26 21.15 -16.86
C THR A 303 4.49 20.92 -15.36
N ASN A 304 4.13 19.72 -14.87
CA ASN A 304 4.31 19.37 -13.46
C ASN A 304 5.79 19.15 -13.13
N PRO A 305 6.35 19.82 -12.10
CA PRO A 305 7.76 19.66 -11.71
C PRO A 305 8.16 18.20 -11.40
N ASN A 306 7.20 17.35 -11.09
CA ASN A 306 7.40 15.94 -10.80
C ASN A 306 7.15 15.02 -12.01
N TYR A 307 6.98 15.55 -13.23
CA TYR A 307 6.73 14.78 -14.45
C TYR A 307 7.79 13.70 -14.71
N GLY A 308 9.02 13.91 -14.28
CA GLY A 308 10.10 12.92 -14.42
C GLY A 308 9.93 11.62 -13.61
N VAL A 309 8.86 11.50 -12.85
CA VAL A 309 8.47 10.25 -12.16
C VAL A 309 7.74 9.26 -13.10
N TYR A 310 7.28 9.72 -14.28
CA TYR A 310 6.64 8.89 -15.30
C TYR A 310 7.62 8.01 -16.06
#